data_b6265c21c34b4ec27ca5b3d367b8bc95
#
_entry.id   b6265c21c34b4ec27ca5b3d367b8bc95
#
_cell.length_a   1.000
_cell.length_b   1.000
_cell.length_c   1.000
_cell.angle_alpha   90.00
_cell.angle_beta   90.00
_cell.angle_gamma   90.00
#
_symmetry.space_group_name_H-M   'P 1'
#
loop_
_entity.id
_entity.type
_entity.pdbx_description
1 polymer ?
#
loop_
_entity_poly.entity_id
_entity_poly.type
_entity_poly.pdbx_seq_one_letter_code
_entity_poly.pdbx_strand_id
1 'polypeptide(L)'
;MALIVFLRGVNVGGHRTFRPSILAKELSDHDVVNVGAAGTLIVRKPGPRAKFRAELLRKLPFEAQVALCDGRDLIRLETENPLAARPSRPDIVRFVSILSQPGRGQAEIPFALPPRGEWMVRVVASNKRFVFGMYRRHMRTIGYLGQIEKRFGVPTTIRNWNTILAVVRILKRRGGAASR
;
A
#
# COMPACT_ATOMS: atom_id res chain seq x y z
N MET A 1 -11.36 15.29 2.73
CA MET A 1 -11.21 13.86 2.99
C MET A 1 -9.74 13.52 3.00
N ALA A 2 -9.29 12.63 3.92
CA ALA A 2 -7.89 12.20 3.99
C ALA A 2 -7.48 11.43 2.74
N LEU A 3 -6.29 11.73 2.23
CA LEU A 3 -5.64 11.04 1.13
C LEU A 3 -4.52 10.16 1.69
N ILE A 4 -4.37 8.94 1.17
CA ILE A 4 -3.32 8.02 1.55
C ILE A 4 -2.31 7.94 0.43
N VAL A 5 -1.04 8.13 0.79
CA VAL A 5 0.11 8.06 -0.12
C VAL A 5 0.87 6.77 0.13
N PHE A 6 1.16 6.04 -0.92
CA PHE A 6 2.06 4.90 -0.89
C PHE A 6 3.22 5.16 -1.85
N LEU A 7 4.41 5.37 -1.30
CA LEU A 7 5.64 5.52 -2.08
C LEU A 7 6.17 4.14 -2.46
N ARG A 8 6.60 3.97 -3.69
CA ARG A 8 7.21 2.73 -4.16
C ARG A 8 8.72 2.83 -4.17
N GLY A 9 9.39 1.74 -3.76
CA GLY A 9 10.84 1.59 -3.89
C GLY A 9 11.66 2.45 -2.94
N VAL A 10 11.06 2.91 -1.83
CA VAL A 10 11.81 3.61 -0.77
C VAL A 10 12.37 2.62 0.24
N ASN A 11 13.59 2.86 0.72
CA ASN A 11 14.29 2.03 1.72
C ASN A 11 14.43 0.54 1.33
N VAL A 12 14.53 0.25 0.04
CA VAL A 12 14.76 -1.10 -0.48
C VAL A 12 16.22 -1.24 -0.88
N GLY A 13 16.90 -2.25 -0.34
CA GLY A 13 18.28 -2.61 -0.73
C GLY A 13 19.36 -1.58 -0.38
N GLY A 14 19.12 -0.67 0.55
CA GLY A 14 20.09 0.31 1.02
C GLY A 14 20.46 1.44 0.05
N HIS A 15 19.97 1.40 -1.18
CA HIS A 15 20.36 2.36 -2.24
C HIS A 15 19.57 3.68 -2.23
N ARG A 16 18.46 3.76 -1.53
CA ARG A 16 17.62 4.96 -1.43
C ARG A 16 17.22 5.18 0.01
N THR A 17 18.21 5.52 0.85
CA THR A 17 17.96 5.83 2.26
C THR A 17 17.14 7.12 2.31
N PHE A 18 15.91 6.99 2.76
CA PHE A 18 14.95 8.07 2.82
C PHE A 18 14.19 7.99 4.14
N ARG A 19 13.98 9.14 4.76
CA ARG A 19 13.21 9.23 6.02
C ARG A 19 11.82 9.81 5.73
N PRO A 20 10.79 8.99 5.62
CA PRO A 20 9.42 9.46 5.36
C PRO A 20 8.92 10.49 6.39
N SER A 21 9.44 10.45 7.60
CA SER A 21 9.13 11.43 8.66
C SER A 21 9.63 12.84 8.35
N ILE A 22 10.74 12.98 7.61
CA ILE A 22 11.24 14.28 7.18
C ILE A 22 10.29 14.85 6.11
N LEU A 23 9.93 14.06 5.10
CA LEU A 23 8.97 14.45 4.09
C LEU A 23 7.62 14.85 4.72
N ALA A 24 7.16 14.12 5.73
CA ALA A 24 5.92 14.45 6.44
C ALA A 24 6.02 15.84 7.12
N LYS A 25 7.17 16.23 7.66
CA LYS A 25 7.41 17.57 8.22
C LYS A 25 7.43 18.64 7.13
N GLU A 26 8.06 18.39 6.00
CA GLU A 26 8.10 19.30 4.85
C GLU A 26 6.72 19.54 4.23
N LEU A 27 5.80 18.61 4.44
CA LEU A 27 4.40 18.68 4.00
C LEU A 27 3.45 19.05 5.16
N SER A 28 3.93 19.74 6.21
CA SER A 28 3.17 20.06 7.43
C SER A 28 1.87 20.81 7.16
N ASP A 29 1.82 21.67 6.15
CA ASP A 29 0.62 22.44 5.76
C ASP A 29 -0.54 21.51 5.35
N HIS A 30 -0.24 20.29 4.96
CA HIS A 30 -1.21 19.26 4.60
C HIS A 30 -1.62 18.35 5.76
N ASP A 31 -1.15 18.59 6.98
CA ASP A 31 -1.38 17.74 8.18
C ASP A 31 -1.04 16.27 7.87
N VAL A 32 0.25 16.01 7.60
CA VAL A 32 0.73 14.69 7.18
C VAL A 32 1.21 13.86 8.35
N VAL A 33 0.77 12.61 8.41
CA VAL A 33 1.22 11.59 9.37
C VAL A 33 1.97 10.49 8.64
N ASN A 34 3.20 10.23 9.07
CA ASN A 34 3.98 9.09 8.58
C ASN A 34 3.57 7.79 9.29
N VAL A 35 3.39 6.72 8.50
CA VAL A 35 3.07 5.38 9.01
C VAL A 35 4.18 4.41 8.64
N GLY A 36 5.12 4.25 9.56
CA GLY A 36 6.26 3.34 9.40
C GLY A 36 7.34 3.83 8.42
N ALA A 37 8.27 2.93 8.07
CA ALA A 37 9.45 3.26 7.27
C ALA A 37 9.27 3.04 5.77
N ALA A 38 8.18 2.42 5.34
CA ALA A 38 7.97 2.02 3.94
C ALA A 38 7.37 3.10 3.04
N GLY A 39 7.31 4.36 3.51
CA GLY A 39 6.75 5.47 2.72
C GLY A 39 5.23 5.39 2.58
N THR A 40 4.53 5.14 3.69
CA THR A 40 3.07 5.27 3.80
C THR A 40 2.74 6.53 4.57
N LEU A 41 1.99 7.45 3.96
CA LEU A 41 1.61 8.72 4.58
C LEU A 41 0.10 8.90 4.56
N ILE A 42 -0.44 9.47 5.65
CA ILE A 42 -1.82 9.93 5.74
C ILE A 42 -1.81 11.45 5.61
N VAL A 43 -2.48 11.99 4.62
CA VAL A 43 -2.59 13.42 4.33
C VAL A 43 -4.01 13.85 4.66
N ARG A 44 -4.17 14.63 5.73
CA ARG A 44 -5.49 14.99 6.24
C ARG A 44 -6.11 16.19 5.54
N LYS A 45 -5.26 17.11 5.07
CA LYS A 45 -5.65 18.33 4.37
C LYS A 45 -4.98 18.39 2.99
N PRO A 46 -5.29 17.46 2.07
CA PRO A 46 -4.56 17.37 0.81
C PRO A 46 -4.81 18.54 -0.15
N GLY A 47 -5.90 19.28 0.00
CA GLY A 47 -6.34 20.23 -1.01
C GLY A 47 -6.67 19.54 -2.34
N PRO A 48 -6.51 20.21 -3.49
CA PRO A 48 -6.68 19.60 -4.80
C PRO A 48 -5.65 18.51 -5.05
N ARG A 49 -6.12 17.29 -5.34
CA ARG A 49 -5.28 16.08 -5.45
C ARG A 49 -4.12 16.21 -6.42
N ALA A 50 -4.35 16.83 -7.58
CA ALA A 50 -3.31 17.03 -8.60
C ALA A 50 -2.21 17.98 -8.10
N LYS A 51 -2.59 19.07 -7.42
CA LYS A 51 -1.66 20.04 -6.84
C LYS A 51 -0.81 19.39 -5.76
N PHE A 52 -1.44 18.70 -4.83
CA PHE A 52 -0.74 17.94 -3.78
C PHE A 52 0.24 16.91 -4.37
N ARG A 53 -0.19 16.15 -5.39
CA ARG A 53 0.67 15.17 -6.04
C ARG A 53 1.91 15.83 -6.67
N ALA A 54 1.75 16.95 -7.35
CA ALA A 54 2.87 17.68 -7.96
C ALA A 54 3.84 18.20 -6.89
N GLU A 55 3.33 18.75 -5.80
CA GLU A 55 4.15 19.20 -4.67
C GLU A 55 4.90 18.04 -4.00
N LEU A 56 4.23 16.93 -3.72
CA LEU A 56 4.83 15.73 -3.16
C LEU A 56 6.01 15.24 -4.02
N LEU A 57 5.81 15.13 -5.34
CA LEU A 57 6.84 14.65 -6.25
C LEU A 57 8.06 15.58 -6.30
N ARG A 58 7.85 16.90 -6.22
CA ARG A 58 8.92 17.89 -6.19
C ARG A 58 9.77 17.83 -4.91
N LYS A 59 9.16 17.45 -3.77
CA LYS A 59 9.82 17.33 -2.48
C LYS A 59 10.55 15.99 -2.27
N LEU A 60 10.30 15.01 -3.13
CA LEU A 60 11.02 13.73 -3.06
C LEU A 60 12.45 13.91 -3.59
N PRO A 61 13.47 13.38 -2.90
CA PRO A 61 14.88 13.51 -3.31
C PRO A 61 15.26 12.58 -4.46
N PHE A 62 14.29 11.85 -5.00
CA PHE A 62 14.46 10.91 -6.12
C PHE A 62 13.15 10.77 -6.88
N GLU A 63 13.23 10.31 -8.10
CA GLU A 63 12.05 9.93 -8.87
C GLU A 63 11.36 8.72 -8.21
N ALA A 64 10.12 8.91 -7.79
CA ALA A 64 9.34 7.89 -7.11
C ALA A 64 8.00 7.66 -7.80
N GLN A 65 7.62 6.40 -7.87
CA GLN A 65 6.24 6.04 -8.21
C GLN A 65 5.36 6.17 -6.97
N VAL A 66 4.24 6.85 -7.13
CA VAL A 66 3.33 7.17 -6.03
C VAL A 66 1.93 6.64 -6.37
N ALA A 67 1.38 5.82 -5.49
CA ALA A 67 -0.03 5.47 -5.52
C ALA A 67 -0.79 6.33 -4.49
N LEU A 68 -1.89 6.93 -4.93
CA LEU A 68 -2.78 7.74 -4.09
C LEU A 68 -4.16 7.08 -4.03
N CYS A 69 -4.73 6.94 -2.84
CA CYS A 69 -6.10 6.47 -2.65
C CYS A 69 -6.81 7.24 -1.53
N ASP A 70 -8.13 7.19 -1.53
CA ASP A 70 -8.92 7.85 -0.49
C ASP A 70 -8.89 7.03 0.81
N GLY A 71 -8.86 7.70 1.95
CA GLY A 71 -8.90 7.03 3.26
C GLY A 71 -10.15 6.16 3.44
N ARG A 72 -11.27 6.53 2.81
CA ARG A 72 -12.51 5.71 2.80
C ARG A 72 -12.33 4.35 2.17
N ASP A 73 -11.49 4.25 1.13
CA ASP A 73 -11.24 2.97 0.48
C ASP A 73 -10.56 2.00 1.44
N LEU A 74 -9.58 2.48 2.24
CA LEU A 74 -8.91 1.65 3.22
C LEU A 74 -9.82 1.24 4.39
N ILE A 75 -10.69 2.15 4.85
CA ILE A 75 -11.69 1.82 5.88
C ILE A 75 -12.62 0.72 5.39
N ARG A 76 -13.06 0.79 4.13
CA ARG A 76 -13.89 -0.25 3.50
C ARG A 76 -13.15 -1.58 3.44
N LEU A 77 -11.85 -1.58 3.06
CA LEU A 77 -11.05 -2.81 3.02
C LEU A 77 -10.96 -3.50 4.38
N GLU A 78 -10.87 -2.74 5.48
CA GLU A 78 -10.87 -3.33 6.82
C GLU A 78 -12.21 -3.98 7.14
N THR A 79 -13.32 -3.35 6.75
CA THR A 79 -14.68 -3.88 6.97
C THR A 79 -14.94 -5.15 6.14
N GLU A 80 -14.57 -5.13 4.87
CA GLU A 80 -14.71 -6.27 3.96
C GLU A 80 -13.76 -7.42 4.32
N ASN A 81 -12.59 -7.09 4.84
CA ASN A 81 -11.52 -7.97 5.29
C ASN A 81 -11.33 -9.26 4.46
N PRO A 82 -10.93 -9.16 3.21
CA PRO A 82 -10.79 -10.33 2.31
C PRO A 82 -9.72 -11.33 2.76
N LEU A 83 -8.95 -10.99 3.80
CA LEU A 83 -7.90 -11.82 4.39
C LEU A 83 -8.29 -12.42 5.75
N ALA A 84 -9.53 -12.23 6.23
CA ALA A 84 -9.98 -12.67 7.56
C ALA A 84 -9.79 -14.17 7.79
N ALA A 85 -10.23 -14.99 6.83
CA ALA A 85 -10.14 -16.45 6.91
C ALA A 85 -8.76 -17.02 6.53
N ARG A 86 -7.73 -16.18 6.40
CA ARG A 86 -6.41 -16.62 5.95
C ARG A 86 -5.47 -16.83 7.12
N PRO A 87 -4.59 -17.87 7.06
CA PRO A 87 -3.72 -18.20 8.17
C PRO A 87 -2.81 -17.04 8.54
N SER A 88 -2.68 -16.81 9.85
CA SER A 88 -1.68 -15.93 10.43
C SER A 88 -0.58 -16.81 11.04
N ARG A 89 0.56 -16.92 10.35
CA ARG A 89 1.71 -17.69 10.77
C ARG A 89 2.95 -16.81 10.72
N PRO A 90 4.00 -17.08 11.53
CA PRO A 90 5.23 -16.28 11.51
C PRO A 90 5.94 -16.27 10.15
N ASP A 91 5.82 -17.35 9.40
CA ASP A 91 6.40 -17.52 8.06
C ASP A 91 5.56 -16.94 6.92
N ILE A 92 4.31 -16.54 7.20
CA ILE A 92 3.37 -16.02 6.20
C ILE A 92 3.02 -14.57 6.48
N VAL A 93 3.16 -13.73 5.47
CA VAL A 93 2.76 -12.32 5.52
C VAL A 93 1.52 -12.11 4.66
N ARG A 94 0.47 -11.57 5.26
CA ARG A 94 -0.71 -11.09 4.53
C ARG A 94 -0.40 -9.71 3.95
N PHE A 95 -0.71 -9.48 2.68
CA PHE A 95 -0.40 -8.25 1.99
C PHE A 95 -1.54 -7.70 1.15
N VAL A 96 -1.44 -6.41 0.88
CA VAL A 96 -2.23 -5.71 -0.13
C VAL A 96 -1.27 -5.11 -1.15
N SER A 97 -1.51 -5.39 -2.41
CA SER A 97 -0.86 -4.70 -3.52
C SER A 97 -1.78 -3.60 -4.02
N ILE A 98 -1.31 -2.37 -3.92
CA ILE A 98 -2.04 -1.17 -4.33
C ILE A 98 -1.67 -0.88 -5.79
N LEU A 99 -2.64 -0.95 -6.69
CA LEU A 99 -2.46 -0.63 -8.10
C LEU A 99 -2.40 0.90 -8.28
N SER A 100 -1.45 1.38 -9.07
CA SER A 100 -1.31 2.83 -9.37
C SER A 100 -2.56 3.41 -10.06
N GLN A 101 -3.24 2.57 -10.83
CA GLN A 101 -4.52 2.83 -11.52
C GLN A 101 -5.29 1.51 -11.60
N PRO A 102 -6.56 1.49 -12.00
CA PRO A 102 -7.30 0.24 -12.21
C PRO A 102 -6.54 -0.72 -13.12
N GLY A 103 -6.49 -1.99 -12.74
CA GLY A 103 -5.77 -3.02 -13.49
C GLY A 103 -6.30 -3.14 -14.93
N ARG A 104 -5.38 -3.35 -15.87
CA ARG A 104 -5.68 -3.54 -17.29
C ARG A 104 -5.65 -5.01 -17.71
N GLY A 105 -5.02 -5.87 -16.89
CA GLY A 105 -4.94 -7.30 -17.11
C GLY A 105 -6.13 -8.06 -16.53
N GLN A 106 -6.50 -9.17 -17.15
CA GLN A 106 -7.46 -10.14 -16.61
C GLN A 106 -6.66 -11.24 -15.91
N ALA A 107 -6.32 -11.02 -14.66
CA ALA A 107 -5.74 -12.09 -13.85
C ALA A 107 -6.87 -12.96 -13.29
N GLU A 108 -6.90 -14.23 -13.67
CA GLU A 108 -7.78 -15.21 -13.01
C GLU A 108 -7.37 -15.34 -11.54
N ILE A 109 -8.33 -15.18 -10.64
CA ILE A 109 -8.14 -15.24 -9.20
C ILE A 109 -9.05 -16.32 -8.63
N PRO A 110 -8.54 -17.16 -7.71
CA PRO A 110 -7.22 -17.12 -7.07
C PRO A 110 -6.08 -17.71 -7.92
N PHE A 111 -4.84 -17.28 -7.66
CA PHE A 111 -3.66 -17.93 -8.23
C PHE A 111 -2.49 -18.01 -7.24
N ALA A 112 -1.55 -18.91 -7.51
CA ALA A 112 -0.31 -19.06 -6.74
C ALA A 112 0.92 -18.93 -7.64
N LEU A 113 2.02 -18.51 -7.05
CA LEU A 113 3.33 -18.39 -7.69
C LEU A 113 4.40 -19.08 -6.82
N PRO A 114 5.18 -20.01 -7.38
CA PRO A 114 5.01 -20.59 -8.72
C PRO A 114 3.68 -21.34 -8.85
N PRO A 115 3.20 -21.61 -10.08
CA PRO A 115 1.92 -22.29 -10.30
C PRO A 115 1.95 -23.78 -9.91
N ARG A 116 3.13 -24.36 -9.78
CA ARG A 116 3.36 -25.75 -9.35
C ARG A 116 4.37 -25.80 -8.21
N GLY A 117 4.24 -26.79 -7.35
CA GLY A 117 5.09 -26.98 -6.18
C GLY A 117 4.71 -26.08 -5.01
N GLU A 118 5.66 -25.81 -4.13
CA GLU A 118 5.43 -24.96 -2.97
C GLU A 118 5.24 -23.50 -3.37
N TRP A 119 4.10 -22.92 -3.02
CA TRP A 119 3.80 -21.53 -3.35
C TRP A 119 4.62 -20.56 -2.48
N MET A 120 5.11 -19.50 -3.10
CA MET A 120 5.78 -18.37 -2.45
C MET A 120 4.88 -17.17 -2.31
N VAL A 121 4.01 -16.96 -3.29
CA VAL A 121 2.99 -15.90 -3.29
C VAL A 121 1.65 -16.52 -3.67
N ARG A 122 0.59 -16.15 -2.97
CA ARG A 122 -0.78 -16.55 -3.29
C ARG A 122 -1.67 -15.32 -3.29
N VAL A 123 -2.29 -15.05 -4.42
CA VAL A 123 -3.32 -14.01 -4.56
C VAL A 123 -4.68 -14.66 -4.37
N VAL A 124 -5.53 -14.08 -3.54
CA VAL A 124 -6.80 -14.69 -3.11
C VAL A 124 -8.02 -13.88 -3.48
N ALA A 125 -7.86 -12.57 -3.66
CA ALA A 125 -8.93 -11.67 -4.05
C ALA A 125 -8.35 -10.40 -4.71
N SER A 126 -9.18 -9.70 -5.47
CA SER A 126 -8.86 -8.34 -5.94
C SER A 126 -10.13 -7.52 -6.12
N ASN A 127 -9.96 -6.21 -6.13
CA ASN A 127 -10.94 -5.25 -6.62
C ASN A 127 -10.26 -4.27 -7.60
N LYS A 128 -10.95 -3.19 -7.97
CA LYS A 128 -10.44 -2.23 -8.98
C LYS A 128 -9.04 -1.67 -8.71
N ARG A 129 -8.65 -1.55 -7.45
CA ARG A 129 -7.41 -0.86 -7.01
C ARG A 129 -6.53 -1.70 -6.10
N PHE A 130 -7.03 -2.79 -5.55
CA PHE A 130 -6.34 -3.55 -4.53
C PHE A 130 -6.33 -5.03 -4.86
N VAL A 131 -5.18 -5.66 -4.66
CA VAL A 131 -4.97 -7.09 -4.81
C VAL A 131 -4.54 -7.66 -3.46
N PHE A 132 -5.22 -8.69 -3.00
CA PHE A 132 -5.04 -9.27 -1.67
C PHE A 132 -4.39 -10.63 -1.77
N GLY A 133 -3.42 -10.88 -0.89
CA GLY A 133 -2.72 -12.13 -0.90
C GLY A 133 -1.86 -12.38 0.32
N MET A 134 -1.11 -13.45 0.21
CA MET A 134 -0.13 -13.88 1.19
C MET A 134 1.17 -14.22 0.50
N TYR A 135 2.28 -14.02 1.20
CA TYR A 135 3.57 -14.51 0.75
C TYR A 135 4.35 -15.16 1.89
N ARG A 136 5.25 -16.09 1.55
CA ARG A 136 6.18 -16.67 2.50
C ARG A 136 7.38 -15.77 2.71
N ARG A 137 7.89 -15.69 3.93
CA ARG A 137 9.15 -15.00 4.25
C ARG A 137 10.33 -15.80 3.70
N HIS A 138 10.64 -15.60 2.42
CA HIS A 138 11.73 -16.30 1.74
C HIS A 138 12.33 -15.36 0.68
N MET A 139 13.65 -15.45 0.45
CA MET A 139 14.33 -14.57 -0.53
C MET A 139 13.75 -14.68 -1.94
N ARG A 140 13.37 -15.87 -2.38
CA ARG A 140 12.74 -16.11 -3.69
C ARG A 140 11.40 -15.39 -3.88
N THR A 141 10.73 -15.03 -2.80
CA THR A 141 9.42 -14.37 -2.83
C THR A 141 9.45 -13.02 -3.55
N ILE A 142 10.55 -12.27 -3.45
CA ILE A 142 10.69 -10.94 -4.05
C ILE A 142 10.45 -11.00 -5.56
N GLY A 143 11.05 -11.97 -6.26
CA GLY A 143 10.85 -12.14 -7.70
C GLY A 143 9.41 -12.47 -8.08
N TYR A 144 8.71 -13.23 -7.24
CA TYR A 144 7.30 -13.57 -7.48
C TYR A 144 6.35 -12.40 -7.21
N LEU A 145 6.63 -11.57 -6.21
CA LEU A 145 5.85 -10.37 -5.94
C LEU A 145 5.86 -9.40 -7.14
N GLY A 146 6.99 -9.29 -7.85
CA GLY A 146 7.08 -8.51 -9.08
C GLY A 146 6.20 -9.00 -10.23
N GLN A 147 5.80 -10.28 -10.23
CA GLN A 147 4.92 -10.84 -11.25
C GLN A 147 3.46 -10.36 -11.10
N ILE A 148 3.05 -9.89 -9.92
CA ILE A 148 1.71 -9.29 -9.72
C ILE A 148 1.54 -8.10 -10.66
N GLU A 149 2.54 -7.21 -10.73
CA GLU A 149 2.52 -6.06 -11.62
C GLU A 149 2.34 -6.44 -13.09
N LYS A 150 3.07 -7.47 -13.54
CA LYS A 150 2.97 -7.97 -14.90
C LYS A 150 1.57 -8.52 -15.21
N ARG A 151 0.95 -9.24 -14.25
CA ARG A 151 -0.39 -9.82 -14.43
C ARG A 151 -1.49 -8.78 -14.46
N PHE A 152 -1.38 -7.73 -13.68
CA PHE A 152 -2.37 -6.65 -13.64
C PHE A 152 -2.08 -5.52 -14.64
N GLY A 153 -0.92 -5.53 -15.30
CA GLY A 153 -0.54 -4.59 -16.37
C GLY A 153 -0.35 -3.15 -15.91
N VAL A 154 -0.16 -2.93 -14.61
CA VAL A 154 0.03 -1.59 -14.02
C VAL A 154 1.02 -1.64 -12.85
N PRO A 155 1.78 -0.56 -12.60
CA PRO A 155 2.66 -0.48 -11.46
C PRO A 155 1.93 -0.71 -10.14
N THR A 156 2.56 -1.46 -9.23
CA THR A 156 1.99 -1.81 -7.95
C THR A 156 2.90 -1.44 -6.78
N THR A 157 2.31 -1.20 -5.63
CA THR A 157 3.02 -0.96 -4.37
C THR A 157 2.48 -1.88 -3.30
N ILE A 158 3.33 -2.73 -2.74
CA ILE A 158 2.92 -3.75 -1.78
C ILE A 158 3.06 -3.20 -0.35
N ARG A 159 2.05 -3.47 0.48
CA ARG A 159 2.05 -3.20 1.91
C ARG A 159 1.58 -4.42 2.69
N ASN A 160 2.19 -4.63 3.86
CA ASN A 160 1.71 -5.59 4.83
C ASN A 160 0.28 -5.19 5.27
N TRP A 161 -0.60 -6.17 5.45
CA TRP A 161 -1.95 -5.96 5.94
C TRP A 161 -1.98 -5.17 7.27
N ASN A 162 -1.03 -5.43 8.15
CA ASN A 162 -0.93 -4.69 9.42
C ASN A 162 -0.66 -3.20 9.21
N THR A 163 0.04 -2.80 8.14
CA THR A 163 0.21 -1.38 7.78
C THR A 163 -1.12 -0.75 7.38
N ILE A 164 -1.95 -1.47 6.64
CA ILE A 164 -3.29 -1.00 6.27
C ILE A 164 -4.15 -0.82 7.52
N LEU A 165 -4.14 -1.79 8.43
CA LEU A 165 -4.87 -1.69 9.71
C LEU A 165 -4.38 -0.52 10.57
N ALA A 166 -3.07 -0.25 10.59
CA ALA A 166 -2.51 0.90 11.30
C ALA A 166 -3.01 2.23 10.71
N VAL A 167 -3.05 2.36 9.37
CA VAL A 167 -3.62 3.52 8.69
C VAL A 167 -5.09 3.71 9.07
N VAL A 168 -5.89 2.65 8.98
CA VAL A 168 -7.33 2.70 9.29
C VAL A 168 -7.57 3.10 10.75
N ARG A 169 -6.78 2.56 11.67
CA ARG A 169 -6.86 2.93 13.10
C ARG A 169 -6.61 4.43 13.32
N ILE A 170 -5.63 5.01 12.62
CA ILE A 170 -5.33 6.46 12.71
C ILE A 170 -6.46 7.29 12.11
N LEU A 171 -7.06 6.84 11.00
CA LEU A 171 -8.19 7.51 10.35
C LEU A 171 -9.43 7.53 11.27
N LYS A 172 -9.76 6.40 11.91
CA LYS A 172 -10.94 6.26 12.79
C LYS A 172 -10.81 7.04 14.09
N ARG A 173 -9.62 7.14 14.70
CA ARG A 173 -9.40 7.85 15.98
C ARG A 173 -9.81 9.33 15.94
N ARG A 174 -9.80 9.98 14.79
CA ARG A 174 -10.24 11.40 14.65
C ARG A 174 -11.68 11.56 14.19
N GLY A 175 -12.32 10.52 13.67
CA GLY A 175 -13.75 10.56 13.37
C GLY A 175 -14.61 10.62 14.65
N GLY A 176 -14.07 10.14 15.79
CA GLY A 176 -14.74 10.18 17.08
C GLY A 176 -14.56 11.49 17.90
N ALA A 177 -13.65 12.39 17.49
CA ALA A 177 -13.41 13.66 18.20
C ALA A 177 -14.24 14.84 17.67
N ALA A 178 -15.00 14.66 16.58
CA ALA A 178 -15.83 15.69 15.97
C ALA A 178 -17.33 15.56 16.34
N SER A 179 -17.67 14.67 17.29
CA SER A 179 -19.05 14.45 17.74
C SER A 179 -19.14 14.60 19.27
N ARG A 180 -18.64 15.70 19.78
CA ARG A 180 -18.97 16.16 21.17
C ARG A 180 -19.15 17.66 21.16
#